data_7212c16ab66d8a586e2acaf6387e6eef
#
_entry.id   7212c16ab66d8a586e2acaf6387e6eef
#
_cell.length_a   1.000
_cell.length_b   1.000
_cell.length_c   1.000
_cell.angle_alpha   90.00
_cell.angle_beta   90.00
_cell.angle_gamma   90.00
#
_symmetry.space_group_name_H-M   'P 1'
#
loop_
_entity.id
_entity.type
_entity.pdbx_description
1 polymer ?
#
loop_
_entity_poly.entity_id
_entity_poly.type
_entity_poly.pdbx_seq_one_letter_code
_entity_poly.pdbx_strand_id
1 'polypeptide(L)'
;MTLGGRYIRLPHLSARVGELRNRLSRARYFRGHGVHSPFVYSVVRQVFMSHRLLSAETSLRDALVAAGVPERRAMELQNLMTHCEYRTFAIDEASAELCVATRMLPKAETLRLVRTACGSGATIAGMGPYANRDRERMCGAIVAGHGSTTVDNRGYLLIFNNKYLPKQHFRI
;
A
#
# COMPACT_ATOMS: atom_id res chain seq x y z
N MET A 1 51.93 -11.94 11.59
CA MET A 1 50.93 -10.99 12.16
C MET A 1 50.01 -10.54 11.04
N THR A 2 48.81 -11.12 10.93
CA THR A 2 47.84 -10.85 9.87
C THR A 2 46.71 -10.02 10.46
N LEU A 3 46.61 -8.76 10.04
CA LEU A 3 45.49 -7.86 10.39
C LEU A 3 44.27 -8.21 9.54
N GLY A 4 43.27 -8.78 10.18
CA GLY A 4 42.00 -9.08 9.56
C GLY A 4 41.17 -7.83 9.28
N GLY A 5 41.06 -7.44 8.04
CA GLY A 5 40.16 -6.36 7.60
C GLY A 5 38.69 -6.80 7.71
N ARG A 6 37.94 -6.26 8.68
CA ARG A 6 36.49 -6.38 8.74
C ARG A 6 35.88 -5.44 7.71
N TYR A 7 35.35 -5.99 6.61
CA TYR A 7 34.50 -5.25 5.70
C TYR A 7 33.13 -5.04 6.35
N ILE A 8 32.89 -3.83 6.81
CA ILE A 8 31.54 -3.41 7.24
C ILE A 8 30.71 -3.18 5.98
N ARG A 9 29.88 -4.15 5.60
CA ARG A 9 28.83 -3.92 4.58
C ARG A 9 27.81 -2.97 5.18
N LEU A 10 27.71 -1.76 4.64
CA LEU A 10 26.65 -0.80 4.92
C LEU A 10 25.42 -1.11 4.05
N PRO A 11 24.43 -1.88 4.52
CA PRO A 11 23.29 -2.29 3.70
C PRO A 11 22.25 -1.18 3.46
N HIS A 12 22.41 -0.01 4.10
CA HIS A 12 21.40 1.04 4.11
C HIS A 12 21.54 2.13 3.02
N LEU A 13 22.69 2.25 2.36
CA LEU A 13 22.89 3.31 1.36
C LEU A 13 22.11 3.06 0.06
N SER A 14 22.10 1.82 -0.43
CA SER A 14 21.41 1.49 -1.68
C SER A 14 19.89 1.60 -1.57
N ALA A 15 19.31 1.29 -0.41
CA ALA A 15 17.88 1.45 -0.15
C ALA A 15 17.49 2.94 -0.09
N ARG A 16 18.31 3.79 0.53
CA ARG A 16 18.09 5.25 0.62
C ARG A 16 18.18 5.94 -0.73
N VAL A 17 19.13 5.55 -1.58
CA VAL A 17 19.26 6.10 -2.94
C VAL A 17 18.07 5.69 -3.82
N GLY A 18 17.60 4.45 -3.72
CA GLY A 18 16.39 3.98 -4.40
C GLY A 18 15.14 4.75 -3.95
N GLU A 19 15.02 5.00 -2.66
CA GLU A 19 13.91 5.77 -2.10
C GLU A 19 13.94 7.24 -2.52
N LEU A 20 15.12 7.86 -2.56
CA LEU A 20 15.27 9.24 -3.01
C LEU A 20 14.92 9.41 -4.51
N ARG A 21 15.42 8.50 -5.36
CA ARG A 21 15.09 8.47 -6.79
C ARG A 21 13.59 8.28 -7.00
N ASN A 22 12.96 7.42 -6.22
CA ASN A 22 11.52 7.18 -6.27
C ASN A 22 10.71 8.39 -5.81
N ARG A 23 11.20 9.15 -4.82
CA ARG A 23 10.61 10.44 -4.39
C ARG A 23 10.67 11.49 -5.50
N LEU A 24 11.80 11.63 -6.16
CA LEU A 24 12.00 12.63 -7.23
C LEU A 24 11.15 12.31 -8.47
N SER A 25 11.08 11.04 -8.88
CA SER A 25 10.27 10.63 -10.05
C SER A 25 8.77 10.84 -9.85
N ARG A 26 8.30 10.86 -8.60
CA ARG A 26 6.88 11.03 -8.24
C ARG A 26 6.50 12.47 -7.87
N ALA A 27 7.47 13.38 -7.73
CA ALA A 27 7.20 14.76 -7.32
C ALA A 27 6.19 15.47 -8.25
N ARG A 28 6.22 15.16 -9.55
CA ARG A 28 5.28 15.70 -10.56
C ARG A 28 3.84 15.17 -10.43
N TYR A 29 3.64 14.01 -9.78
CA TYR A 29 2.29 13.42 -9.56
C TYR A 29 1.69 13.82 -8.20
N PHE A 30 2.43 14.60 -7.43
CA PHE A 30 1.97 15.10 -6.16
C PHE A 30 0.68 15.93 -6.33
N ARG A 31 -0.29 15.73 -5.47
CA ARG A 31 -1.62 16.35 -5.52
C ARG A 31 -2.54 15.87 -6.65
N GLY A 32 -2.29 14.71 -7.24
CA GLY A 32 -3.18 14.13 -8.25
C GLY A 32 -3.01 14.67 -9.66
N HIS A 33 -1.95 15.44 -9.94
CA HIS A 33 -1.62 15.85 -11.30
C HIS A 33 -1.32 14.60 -12.17
N GLY A 34 -2.05 14.48 -13.30
CA GLY A 34 -1.94 13.32 -14.20
C GLY A 34 -2.80 12.12 -13.79
N VAL A 35 -3.65 12.23 -12.77
CA VAL A 35 -4.66 11.22 -12.42
C VAL A 35 -5.94 11.52 -13.20
N HIS A 36 -6.22 10.72 -14.23
CA HIS A 36 -7.41 10.89 -15.09
C HIS A 36 -8.63 10.09 -14.60
N SER A 37 -8.48 9.28 -13.55
CA SER A 37 -9.59 8.56 -12.93
C SER A 37 -10.27 9.43 -11.87
N PRO A 38 -11.56 9.80 -12.01
CA PRO A 38 -12.28 10.56 -10.98
C PRO A 38 -12.27 9.88 -9.63
N PHE A 39 -12.41 8.54 -9.61
CA PHE A 39 -12.33 7.74 -8.39
C PHE A 39 -10.95 7.86 -7.71
N VAL A 40 -9.86 7.61 -8.45
CA VAL A 40 -8.52 7.70 -7.87
C VAL A 40 -8.20 9.14 -7.46
N TYR A 41 -8.65 10.13 -8.22
CA TYR A 41 -8.50 11.54 -7.83
C TYR A 41 -9.20 11.84 -6.50
N SER A 42 -10.42 11.33 -6.29
CA SER A 42 -11.14 11.51 -5.01
C SER A 42 -10.39 10.84 -3.84
N VAL A 43 -9.84 9.62 -4.05
CA VAL A 43 -9.00 8.94 -3.05
C VAL A 43 -7.76 9.77 -2.72
N VAL A 44 -7.06 10.32 -3.73
CA VAL A 44 -5.90 11.21 -3.48
C VAL A 44 -6.30 12.41 -2.63
N ARG A 45 -7.38 13.08 -2.98
CA ARG A 45 -7.80 14.31 -2.31
C ARG A 45 -8.34 14.07 -0.89
N GLN A 46 -9.17 13.07 -0.71
CA GLN A 46 -9.88 12.84 0.56
C GLN A 46 -9.07 11.95 1.52
N VAL A 47 -8.27 11.03 1.00
CA VAL A 47 -7.54 10.07 1.82
C VAL A 47 -6.07 10.46 2.00
N PHE A 48 -5.29 10.56 0.89
CA PHE A 48 -3.84 10.72 1.00
C PHE A 48 -3.41 12.14 1.37
N MET A 49 -4.20 13.15 1.00
CA MET A 49 -3.93 14.54 1.34
C MET A 49 -4.59 14.99 2.65
N SER A 50 -5.46 14.17 3.24
CA SER A 50 -6.06 14.46 4.53
C SER A 50 -5.02 14.30 5.64
N HIS A 51 -4.99 15.27 6.57
CA HIS A 51 -4.17 15.24 7.78
C HIS A 51 -5.00 14.99 9.04
N ARG A 52 -6.27 14.64 8.88
CA ARG A 52 -7.22 14.34 9.96
C ARG A 52 -8.11 13.17 9.57
N LEU A 53 -8.72 12.54 10.55
CA LEU A 53 -9.75 11.53 10.34
C LEU A 53 -10.98 12.15 9.67
N LEU A 54 -11.61 11.41 8.77
CA LEU A 54 -12.86 11.80 8.08
C LEU A 54 -14.09 11.51 8.92
N SER A 55 -13.97 10.63 9.92
CA SER A 55 -15.07 10.26 10.83
C SER A 55 -14.55 10.08 12.25
N ALA A 56 -15.45 9.93 13.21
CA ALA A 56 -15.13 9.57 14.59
C ALA A 56 -14.71 8.10 14.74
N GLU A 57 -14.99 7.27 13.74
CA GLU A 57 -14.61 5.85 13.72
C GLU A 57 -13.09 5.69 13.60
N THR A 58 -12.48 4.89 14.49
CA THR A 58 -11.03 4.70 14.58
C THR A 58 -10.58 3.25 14.66
N SER A 59 -11.51 2.29 14.60
CA SER A 59 -11.23 0.88 14.87
C SER A 59 -10.13 0.29 13.99
N LEU A 60 -10.16 0.56 12.69
CA LEU A 60 -9.10 0.11 11.78
C LEU A 60 -7.76 0.80 12.08
N ARG A 61 -7.77 2.12 12.32
CA ARG A 61 -6.55 2.86 12.69
C ARG A 61 -5.90 2.27 13.94
N ASP A 62 -6.69 2.06 14.98
CA ASP A 62 -6.17 1.59 16.26
C ASP A 62 -5.64 0.15 16.15
N ALA A 63 -6.35 -0.74 15.44
CA ALA A 63 -5.89 -2.09 15.15
C ALA A 63 -4.58 -2.10 14.34
N LEU A 64 -4.44 -1.24 13.35
CA LEU A 64 -3.22 -1.12 12.53
C LEU A 64 -2.04 -0.57 13.32
N VAL A 65 -2.26 0.42 14.19
CA VAL A 65 -1.21 0.96 15.07
C VAL A 65 -0.75 -0.12 16.04
N ALA A 66 -1.67 -0.88 16.62
CA ALA A 66 -1.34 -2.04 17.47
C ALA A 66 -0.54 -3.11 16.71
N ALA A 67 -0.80 -3.29 15.41
CA ALA A 67 -0.03 -4.17 14.52
C ALA A 67 1.30 -3.56 14.01
N GLY A 68 1.73 -2.39 14.54
CA GLY A 68 2.99 -1.74 14.21
C GLY A 68 3.00 -0.94 12.90
N VAL A 69 1.84 -0.65 12.33
CA VAL A 69 1.72 0.26 11.17
C VAL A 69 1.90 1.71 11.63
N PRO A 70 2.71 2.53 10.94
CA PRO A 70 2.87 3.94 11.28
C PRO A 70 1.52 4.67 11.31
N GLU A 71 1.29 5.50 12.32
CA GLU A 71 0.00 6.16 12.60
C GLU A 71 -0.56 6.90 11.38
N ARG A 72 0.27 7.63 10.65
CA ARG A 72 -0.15 8.31 9.42
C ARG A 72 -0.76 7.34 8.40
N ARG A 73 -0.16 6.16 8.21
CA ARG A 73 -0.65 5.16 7.25
C ARG A 73 -1.91 4.46 7.76
N ALA A 74 -1.98 4.23 9.06
CA ALA A 74 -3.18 3.71 9.70
C ALA A 74 -4.35 4.69 9.55
N MET A 75 -4.12 6.00 9.75
CA MET A 75 -5.11 7.05 9.52
C MET A 75 -5.56 7.13 8.04
N GLU A 76 -4.63 7.06 7.09
CA GLU A 76 -4.96 7.04 5.66
C GLU A 76 -5.86 5.83 5.31
N LEU A 77 -5.59 4.64 5.87
CA LEU A 77 -6.41 3.45 5.63
C LEU A 77 -7.77 3.52 6.33
N GLN A 78 -7.85 4.12 7.52
CA GLN A 78 -9.14 4.44 8.15
C GLN A 78 -9.95 5.42 7.29
N ASN A 79 -9.32 6.45 6.76
CA ASN A 79 -9.97 7.39 5.85
C ASN A 79 -10.41 6.73 4.54
N LEU A 80 -9.62 5.77 4.02
CA LEU A 80 -10.02 4.98 2.86
C LEU A 80 -11.28 4.15 3.15
N MET A 81 -11.31 3.49 4.32
CA MET A 81 -12.47 2.73 4.77
C MET A 81 -13.73 3.61 4.79
N THR A 82 -13.64 4.79 5.41
CA THR A 82 -14.74 5.77 5.47
C THR A 82 -15.12 6.28 4.07
N HIS A 83 -14.14 6.65 3.24
CA HIS A 83 -14.35 7.23 1.92
C HIS A 83 -14.99 6.25 0.92
N CYS A 84 -14.62 4.97 1.00
CA CYS A 84 -15.16 3.91 0.15
C CYS A 84 -16.36 3.19 0.79
N GLU A 85 -16.84 3.66 1.96
CA GLU A 85 -18.00 3.10 2.69
C GLU A 85 -17.85 1.61 3.04
N TYR A 86 -16.59 1.14 3.23
CA TYR A 86 -16.34 -0.22 3.69
C TYR A 86 -16.79 -0.37 5.14
N ARG A 87 -17.54 -1.45 5.42
CA ARG A 87 -18.10 -1.75 6.75
C ARG A 87 -17.23 -2.70 7.56
N THR A 88 -16.42 -3.51 6.86
CA THR A 88 -15.59 -4.54 7.47
C THR A 88 -14.15 -4.42 7.03
N PHE A 89 -13.22 -4.74 7.95
CA PHE A 89 -11.80 -4.84 7.66
C PHE A 89 -11.20 -6.11 8.28
N ALA A 90 -10.09 -6.57 7.69
CA ALA A 90 -9.29 -7.66 8.23
C ALA A 90 -7.81 -7.35 8.06
N ILE A 91 -6.98 -7.79 9.02
CA ILE A 91 -5.54 -7.66 8.99
C ILE A 91 -4.94 -9.05 8.80
N ASP A 92 -4.13 -9.21 7.74
CA ASP A 92 -3.49 -10.45 7.32
C ASP A 92 -4.45 -11.60 6.97
N GLU A 93 -5.73 -11.28 6.76
CA GLU A 93 -6.79 -12.21 6.35
C GLU A 93 -7.60 -11.64 5.19
N ALA A 94 -8.19 -12.52 4.37
CA ALA A 94 -9.03 -12.17 3.23
C ALA A 94 -10.53 -12.38 3.54
N SER A 95 -11.00 -11.82 4.66
CA SER A 95 -12.35 -12.08 5.22
C SER A 95 -13.24 -10.83 5.27
N ALA A 96 -12.81 -9.71 4.67
CA ALA A 96 -13.50 -8.42 4.79
C ALA A 96 -13.48 -7.62 3.48
N GLU A 97 -14.23 -6.52 3.44
CA GLU A 97 -14.28 -5.59 2.28
C GLU A 97 -12.95 -4.84 2.08
N LEU A 98 -12.24 -4.53 3.17
CA LEU A 98 -10.89 -3.99 3.16
C LEU A 98 -9.93 -4.94 3.88
N CYS A 99 -9.00 -5.53 3.14
CA CYS A 99 -8.00 -6.44 3.67
C CYS A 99 -6.62 -5.77 3.70
N VAL A 100 -5.97 -5.73 4.85
CA VAL A 100 -4.64 -5.13 4.99
C VAL A 100 -3.60 -6.23 5.18
N ALA A 101 -2.73 -6.42 4.20
CA ALA A 101 -1.58 -7.32 4.30
C ALA A 101 -0.40 -6.58 4.92
N THR A 102 -0.02 -6.91 6.16
CA THR A 102 1.07 -6.26 6.88
C THR A 102 2.43 -6.58 6.26
N ARG A 103 3.46 -5.85 6.68
CA ARG A 103 4.84 -6.11 6.22
C ARG A 103 5.38 -7.45 6.74
N MET A 104 4.81 -7.96 7.84
CA MET A 104 5.23 -9.20 8.49
C MET A 104 4.65 -10.43 7.80
N LEU A 105 3.56 -10.28 7.03
CA LEU A 105 2.93 -11.40 6.33
C LEU A 105 3.90 -11.99 5.30
N PRO A 106 4.20 -13.31 5.35
CA PRO A 106 5.08 -13.97 4.39
C PRO A 106 4.58 -13.84 2.95
N LYS A 107 5.49 -13.92 1.97
CA LYS A 107 5.18 -13.77 0.55
C LYS A 107 4.08 -14.73 0.08
N ALA A 108 4.16 -16.02 0.46
CA ALA A 108 3.18 -17.03 0.06
C ALA A 108 1.78 -16.68 0.58
N GLU A 109 1.70 -16.28 1.85
CA GLU A 109 0.45 -15.87 2.50
C GLU A 109 -0.09 -14.57 1.89
N THR A 110 0.77 -13.59 1.60
CA THR A 110 0.38 -12.35 0.90
C THR A 110 -0.25 -12.66 -0.46
N LEU A 111 0.36 -13.55 -1.26
CA LEU A 111 -0.18 -13.95 -2.56
C LEU A 111 -1.49 -14.73 -2.44
N ARG A 112 -1.63 -15.56 -1.39
CA ARG A 112 -2.88 -16.26 -1.09
C ARG A 112 -3.97 -15.27 -0.74
N LEU A 113 -3.70 -14.33 0.18
CA LEU A 113 -4.63 -13.27 0.58
C LEU A 113 -5.10 -12.47 -0.64
N VAL A 114 -4.18 -12.03 -1.50
CA VAL A 114 -4.51 -11.27 -2.73
C VAL A 114 -5.43 -12.08 -3.63
N ARG A 115 -5.16 -13.37 -3.87
CA ARG A 115 -6.00 -14.21 -4.72
C ARG A 115 -7.41 -14.40 -4.15
N THR A 116 -7.51 -14.68 -2.85
CA THR A 116 -8.81 -14.88 -2.17
C THR A 116 -9.62 -13.58 -2.18
N ALA A 117 -9.01 -12.46 -1.83
CA ALA A 117 -9.66 -11.16 -1.82
C ALA A 117 -10.06 -10.68 -3.23
N CYS A 118 -9.28 -11.01 -4.27
CA CYS A 118 -9.68 -10.77 -5.67
C CYS A 118 -10.95 -11.54 -6.02
N GLY A 119 -11.10 -12.77 -5.55
CA GLY A 119 -12.29 -13.60 -5.78
C GLY A 119 -13.55 -13.06 -5.10
N SER A 120 -13.42 -12.44 -3.92
CA SER A 120 -14.54 -11.83 -3.18
C SER A 120 -14.86 -10.38 -3.59
N GLY A 121 -14.02 -9.74 -4.42
CA GLY A 121 -14.17 -8.34 -4.79
C GLY A 121 -13.65 -7.35 -3.73
N ALA A 122 -12.96 -7.82 -2.70
CA ALA A 122 -12.43 -6.98 -1.63
C ALA A 122 -11.27 -6.09 -2.10
N THR A 123 -11.15 -4.91 -1.51
CA THR A 123 -9.99 -4.04 -1.68
C THR A 123 -8.85 -4.49 -0.77
N ILE A 124 -7.62 -4.44 -1.29
CA ILE A 124 -6.43 -4.87 -0.56
C ILE A 124 -5.46 -3.71 -0.40
N ALA A 125 -4.91 -3.54 0.80
CA ALA A 125 -3.79 -2.64 1.08
C ALA A 125 -2.55 -3.46 1.45
N GLY A 126 -1.63 -3.65 0.51
CA GLY A 126 -0.35 -4.34 0.75
C GLY A 126 0.69 -3.40 1.31
N MET A 127 1.02 -3.51 2.61
CA MET A 127 1.94 -2.62 3.31
C MET A 127 3.40 -2.78 2.86
N GLY A 128 4.11 -1.66 2.74
CA GLY A 128 5.55 -1.62 2.48
C GLY A 128 5.97 -2.27 1.16
N PRO A 129 5.44 -1.88 0.00
CA PRO A 129 5.77 -2.48 -1.30
C PRO A 129 7.27 -2.41 -1.63
N TYR A 130 7.99 -1.47 -1.05
CA TYR A 130 9.44 -1.25 -1.24
C TYR A 130 10.30 -1.64 -0.04
N ALA A 131 9.78 -2.45 0.89
CA ALA A 131 10.52 -2.86 2.09
C ALA A 131 11.80 -3.64 1.76
N ASN A 132 11.76 -4.46 0.70
CA ASN A 132 12.91 -5.15 0.12
C ASN A 132 12.64 -5.49 -1.36
N ARG A 133 13.68 -5.96 -2.08
CA ARG A 133 13.59 -6.28 -3.52
C ARG A 133 12.57 -7.40 -3.83
N ASP A 134 12.43 -8.39 -2.96
CA ASP A 134 11.51 -9.50 -3.20
C ASP A 134 10.05 -9.05 -3.06
N ARG A 135 9.78 -8.17 -2.09
CA ARG A 135 8.45 -7.56 -1.93
C ARG A 135 8.13 -6.60 -3.08
N GLU A 136 9.10 -5.82 -3.53
CA GLU A 136 8.94 -4.96 -4.71
C GLU A 136 8.61 -5.76 -5.98
N ARG A 137 9.34 -6.87 -6.23
CA ARG A 137 9.05 -7.77 -7.36
C ARG A 137 7.68 -8.41 -7.25
N MET A 138 7.30 -8.86 -6.05
CA MET A 138 5.98 -9.44 -5.79
C MET A 138 4.87 -8.43 -6.08
N CYS A 139 4.98 -7.20 -5.56
CA CYS A 139 3.99 -6.14 -5.82
C CYS A 139 3.95 -5.78 -7.31
N GLY A 140 5.08 -5.72 -7.99
CA GLY A 140 5.15 -5.51 -9.44
C GLY A 140 4.44 -6.61 -10.23
N ALA A 141 4.60 -7.87 -9.85
CA ALA A 141 3.91 -8.99 -10.48
C ALA A 141 2.39 -8.94 -10.22
N ILE A 142 1.96 -8.57 -9.01
CA ILE A 142 0.54 -8.37 -8.70
C ILE A 142 -0.06 -7.27 -9.58
N VAL A 143 0.60 -6.11 -9.69
CA VAL A 143 0.14 -4.99 -10.54
C VAL A 143 0.03 -5.42 -12.00
N ALA A 144 1.04 -6.13 -12.53
CA ALA A 144 1.04 -6.58 -13.92
C ALA A 144 -0.12 -7.56 -14.22
N GLY A 145 -0.40 -8.48 -13.30
CA GLY A 145 -1.45 -9.49 -13.44
C GLY A 145 -2.87 -9.02 -13.06
N HIS A 146 -3.00 -7.87 -12.36
CA HIS A 146 -4.30 -7.41 -11.89
C HIS A 146 -5.16 -6.81 -13.01
N GLY A 147 -6.45 -7.11 -13.00
CA GLY A 147 -7.41 -6.71 -14.05
C GLY A 147 -8.14 -5.39 -13.83
N SER A 148 -7.97 -4.75 -12.66
CA SER A 148 -8.64 -3.49 -12.29
C SER A 148 -7.63 -2.42 -11.86
N THR A 149 -8.06 -1.39 -11.16
CA THR A 149 -7.22 -0.26 -10.76
C THR A 149 -6.33 -0.59 -9.56
N THR A 150 -5.08 -0.17 -9.64
CA THR A 150 -4.12 -0.22 -8.53
C THR A 150 -3.51 1.15 -8.26
N VAL A 151 -3.24 1.46 -6.99
CA VAL A 151 -2.65 2.74 -6.58
C VAL A 151 -1.48 2.49 -5.63
N ASP A 152 -0.29 2.89 -6.04
CA ASP A 152 0.93 2.83 -5.25
C ASP A 152 1.18 4.18 -4.57
N ASN A 153 0.96 4.20 -3.26
CA ASN A 153 1.20 5.34 -2.38
C ASN A 153 2.53 5.19 -1.60
N ARG A 154 3.56 4.51 -2.14
CA ARG A 154 4.85 4.24 -1.49
C ARG A 154 4.77 3.46 -0.17
N GLY A 155 3.89 3.85 0.76
CA GLY A 155 3.69 3.18 2.05
C GLY A 155 2.95 1.88 1.92
N TYR A 156 2.06 1.80 0.96
CA TYR A 156 1.27 0.63 0.64
C TYR A 156 0.81 0.66 -0.82
N LEU A 157 0.50 -0.52 -1.35
CA LEU A 157 -0.12 -0.73 -2.66
C LEU A 157 -1.60 -1.03 -2.45
N LEU A 158 -2.49 -0.15 -2.96
CA LEU A 158 -3.91 -0.44 -3.04
C LEU A 158 -4.22 -1.24 -4.30
N ILE A 159 -5.05 -2.27 -4.15
CA ILE A 159 -5.53 -3.14 -5.21
C ILE A 159 -7.06 -3.15 -5.11
N PHE A 160 -7.70 -2.44 -6.01
CA PHE A 160 -9.16 -2.37 -6.06
C PHE A 160 -9.70 -3.51 -6.94
N ASN A 161 -10.57 -4.35 -6.39
CA ASN A 161 -11.20 -5.45 -7.11
C ASN A 161 -12.61 -5.08 -7.60
N ASN A 162 -12.78 -3.83 -8.00
CA ASN A 162 -14.03 -3.31 -8.52
C ASN A 162 -14.08 -3.50 -10.05
N LYS A 163 -15.02 -4.31 -10.54
CA LYS A 163 -15.23 -4.60 -11.98
C LYS A 163 -15.60 -3.38 -12.83
N TYR A 164 -16.03 -2.30 -12.20
CA TYR A 164 -16.35 -1.04 -12.89
C TYR A 164 -15.13 -0.12 -13.05
N LEU A 165 -14.00 -0.45 -12.40
CA LEU A 165 -12.77 0.29 -12.54
C LEU A 165 -11.91 -0.36 -13.64
N PRO A 166 -11.40 0.43 -14.62
CA PRO A 166 -10.54 -0.09 -15.67
C PRO A 166 -9.19 -0.54 -15.11
N LYS A 167 -8.48 -1.38 -15.89
CA LYS A 167 -7.09 -1.75 -15.58
C LYS A 167 -6.20 -0.53 -15.72
N GLN A 168 -5.81 0.06 -14.60
CA GLN A 168 -4.92 1.22 -14.52
C GLN A 168 -3.98 1.09 -13.31
N HIS A 169 -2.79 1.65 -13.44
CA HIS A 169 -1.83 1.70 -12.33
C HIS A 169 -1.37 3.14 -12.11
N PHE A 170 -1.64 3.65 -10.91
CA PHE A 170 -1.24 5.01 -10.50
C PHE A 170 -0.12 4.94 -9.47
N ARG A 171 0.88 5.79 -9.63
CA ARG A 171 1.95 6.03 -8.64
C ARG A 171 1.81 7.45 -8.11
N ILE A 172 1.57 7.59 -6.81
CA ILE A 172 1.28 8.85 -6.13
C ILE A 172 2.43 9.22 -5.17
#